data_f90e2678ee327afac4e7b61b8b2fdf3b
#
_entry.id   f90e2678ee327afac4e7b61b8b2fdf3b
#
_cell.length_a   1.000
_cell.length_b   1.000
_cell.length_c   1.000
_cell.angle_alpha   90.00
_cell.angle_beta   90.00
_cell.angle_gamma   90.00
#
_symmetry.space_group_name_H-M   'P 1'
#
loop_
_entity.id
_entity.type
_entity.pdbx_description
1 polymer ?
#
loop_
_entity_poly.entity_id
_entity_poly.type
_entity_poly.pdbx_seq_one_letter_code
_entity_poly.pdbx_strand_id
1 'polypeptide(L)'
;MKKTLAPVVCLLLLFSALGCSNWNRVTPKPLDNTAIETEIRKNLAGDGITGISIGVDNGVVTLNGNVKTSSDRQKAYNDAAKVNGVKRVVNRITVG
;
A
#
# COMPACT_ATOMS: atom_id res chain seq x y z
N MET A 1 12.69 23.12 -50.27
CA MET A 1 13.49 22.10 -49.72
C MET A 1 13.87 22.32 -48.29
N LYS A 2 14.31 23.44 -47.99
CA LYS A 2 14.69 23.68 -46.63
C LYS A 2 13.51 23.85 -45.74
N LYS A 3 12.41 24.22 -46.26
CA LYS A 3 11.25 24.40 -45.40
C LYS A 3 10.74 23.11 -44.85
N THR A 4 11.03 22.04 -45.46
CA THR A 4 10.50 20.79 -44.98
C THR A 4 11.10 20.41 -43.67
N LEU A 5 12.24 20.88 -43.35
CA LEU A 5 12.88 20.52 -42.12
C LEU A 5 12.18 21.07 -40.92
N ALA A 6 11.74 22.29 -41.01
CA ALA A 6 11.10 22.92 -39.89
C ALA A 6 9.89 22.16 -39.35
N PRO A 7 8.96 21.80 -40.17
CA PRO A 7 7.78 21.09 -39.67
C PRO A 7 8.13 19.78 -39.04
N VAL A 8 9.13 19.14 -39.53
CA VAL A 8 9.50 17.87 -38.97
C VAL A 8 10.01 18.04 -37.57
N VAL A 9 10.79 19.05 -37.35
CA VAL A 9 11.33 19.30 -36.04
C VAL A 9 10.23 19.60 -35.04
N CYS A 10 9.27 20.36 -35.48
CA CYS A 10 8.17 20.69 -34.58
C CYS A 10 7.42 19.48 -34.13
N LEU A 11 7.21 18.57 -35.01
CA LEU A 11 6.49 17.35 -34.67
C LEU A 11 7.20 16.57 -33.61
N LEU A 12 8.47 16.47 -33.74
CA LEU A 12 9.24 15.71 -32.79
C LEU A 12 9.16 16.30 -31.41
N LEU A 13 9.21 17.59 -31.33
CA LEU A 13 9.15 18.27 -30.08
C LEU A 13 7.82 18.04 -29.37
N LEU A 14 6.76 18.16 -30.10
CA LEU A 14 5.46 17.97 -29.55
C LEU A 14 5.28 16.56 -29.04
N PHE A 15 5.74 15.67 -29.82
CA PHE A 15 5.60 14.29 -29.51
C PHE A 15 6.31 13.93 -28.21
N SER A 16 7.53 14.34 -28.08
CA SER A 16 8.26 14.01 -26.88
C SER A 16 7.67 14.66 -25.64
N ALA A 17 7.22 15.88 -25.78
CA ALA A 17 6.67 16.56 -24.65
C ALA A 17 5.44 15.84 -24.12
N LEU A 18 4.59 15.43 -24.98
CA LEU A 18 3.39 14.76 -24.58
C LEU A 18 3.66 13.44 -23.90
N GLY A 19 4.53 12.67 -24.49
CA GLY A 19 4.81 11.37 -23.95
C GLY A 19 5.36 11.43 -22.56
N CYS A 20 6.33 12.26 -22.37
CA CYS A 20 7.00 12.31 -21.09
C CYS A 20 6.15 12.84 -19.97
N SER A 21 5.44 13.90 -20.20
CA SER A 21 4.73 14.51 -19.10
C SER A 21 3.63 13.64 -18.54
N ASN A 22 2.96 12.93 -19.38
CA ASN A 22 1.84 12.16 -18.90
C ASN A 22 2.23 11.04 -17.98
N TRP A 23 3.35 10.46 -18.22
CA TRP A 23 3.72 9.30 -17.46
C TRP A 23 4.09 9.59 -16.04
N ASN A 24 4.58 10.74 -15.80
CA ASN A 24 4.98 11.08 -14.47
C ASN A 24 3.84 11.07 -13.48
N ARG A 25 2.65 11.31 -13.97
CA ARG A 25 1.54 11.35 -13.09
C ARG A 25 1.04 10.03 -12.66
N VAL A 26 1.38 9.03 -13.42
CA VAL A 26 0.87 7.70 -13.14
C VAL A 26 1.74 6.97 -12.14
N THR A 27 2.77 7.58 -11.69
CA THR A 27 3.65 6.93 -10.73
C THR A 27 2.86 6.52 -9.50
N PRO A 28 2.93 5.26 -9.13
CA PRO A 28 2.18 4.80 -7.97
C PRO A 28 2.71 5.44 -6.71
N LYS A 29 1.77 5.78 -5.85
CA LYS A 29 2.09 6.35 -4.58
C LYS A 29 2.53 5.27 -3.62
N PRO A 30 3.51 5.51 -2.81
CA PRO A 30 3.89 4.50 -1.80
C PRO A 30 2.72 4.29 -0.85
N LEU A 31 2.65 3.10 -0.31
CA LEU A 31 1.60 2.78 0.62
C LEU A 31 1.74 3.63 1.87
N ASP A 32 0.68 4.29 2.24
CA ASP A 32 0.69 5.08 3.45
C ASP A 32 0.06 4.29 4.59
N ASN A 33 0.06 4.88 5.77
CA ASN A 33 -0.45 4.19 6.95
C ASN A 33 -1.90 3.79 6.82
N THR A 34 -2.70 4.63 6.19
CA THR A 34 -4.12 4.35 6.02
C THR A 34 -4.36 3.16 5.10
N ALA A 35 -3.60 3.09 4.02
CA ALA A 35 -3.75 1.99 3.08
C ALA A 35 -3.38 0.67 3.73
N ILE A 36 -2.31 0.67 4.49
CA ILE A 36 -1.86 -0.53 5.20
C ILE A 36 -2.92 -0.95 6.21
N GLU A 37 -3.43 0.00 6.97
CA GLU A 37 -4.45 -0.31 7.97
C GLU A 37 -5.69 -0.92 7.32
N THR A 38 -6.12 -0.37 6.22
CA THR A 38 -7.31 -0.86 5.52
C THR A 38 -7.11 -2.29 5.05
N GLU A 39 -5.95 -2.60 4.50
CA GLU A 39 -5.66 -3.95 4.05
C GLU A 39 -5.64 -4.93 5.21
N ILE A 40 -5.07 -4.54 6.33
CA ILE A 40 -5.04 -5.41 7.50
C ILE A 40 -6.45 -5.68 7.99
N ARG A 41 -7.30 -4.66 8.01
CA ARG A 41 -8.68 -4.85 8.43
C ARG A 41 -9.42 -5.82 7.54
N LYS A 42 -9.18 -5.72 6.24
CA LYS A 42 -9.81 -6.62 5.29
C LYS A 42 -9.37 -8.06 5.55
N ASN A 43 -8.09 -8.24 5.78
CA ASN A 43 -7.56 -9.57 6.03
C ASN A 43 -8.13 -10.16 7.32
N LEU A 44 -8.20 -9.34 8.36
CA LEU A 44 -8.75 -9.80 9.63
C LEU A 44 -10.22 -10.15 9.50
N ALA A 45 -10.96 -9.34 8.78
CA ALA A 45 -12.37 -9.61 8.58
C ALA A 45 -12.59 -10.91 7.80
N GLY A 46 -11.70 -11.18 6.84
CA GLY A 46 -11.76 -12.41 6.08
C GLY A 46 -11.55 -13.63 6.93
N ASP A 47 -10.78 -13.51 8.01
CA ASP A 47 -10.54 -14.60 8.94
C ASP A 47 -11.52 -14.62 10.09
N GLY A 48 -12.47 -13.71 10.10
CA GLY A 48 -13.46 -13.65 11.16
C GLY A 48 -12.92 -13.12 12.47
N ILE A 49 -11.82 -12.42 12.45
CA ILE A 49 -11.21 -11.87 13.66
C ILE A 49 -11.71 -10.43 13.83
N THR A 50 -12.33 -10.17 14.96
CA THR A 50 -12.88 -8.86 15.26
C THR A 50 -12.33 -8.35 16.59
N GLY A 51 -12.55 -7.07 16.84
CA GLY A 51 -12.15 -6.48 18.12
C GLY A 51 -10.66 -6.17 18.21
N ILE A 52 -9.99 -6.09 17.08
CA ILE A 52 -8.57 -5.78 17.06
C ILE A 52 -8.38 -4.32 16.66
N SER A 53 -7.62 -3.59 17.44
CA SER A 53 -7.22 -2.24 17.12
C SER A 53 -5.91 -2.29 16.37
N ILE A 54 -5.83 -1.52 15.29
CA ILE A 54 -4.66 -1.50 14.42
C ILE A 54 -4.07 -0.11 14.41
N GLY A 55 -2.79 -0.03 14.72
CA GLY A 55 -2.05 1.23 14.60
C GLY A 55 -0.93 1.03 13.60
N VAL A 56 -0.75 1.97 12.69
CA VAL A 56 0.29 1.87 11.70
C VAL A 56 1.08 3.17 11.70
N ASP A 57 2.39 3.06 11.78
CA ASP A 57 3.27 4.21 11.76
C ASP A 57 4.55 3.84 11.04
N ASN A 58 4.78 4.46 9.89
CA ASN A 58 5.99 4.24 9.09
C ASN A 58 6.25 2.77 8.80
N GLY A 59 5.18 2.02 8.53
CA GLY A 59 5.31 0.61 8.22
C GLY A 59 5.38 -0.30 9.44
N VAL A 60 5.37 0.27 10.64
CA VAL A 60 5.33 -0.51 11.86
C VAL A 60 3.89 -0.64 12.30
N VAL A 61 3.42 -1.87 12.39
CA VAL A 61 2.03 -2.16 12.72
C VAL A 61 1.96 -2.64 14.16
N THR A 62 1.03 -2.06 14.91
CA THR A 62 0.77 -2.50 16.29
C THR A 62 -0.65 -3.04 16.34
N LEU A 63 -0.78 -4.27 16.82
CA LEU A 63 -2.07 -4.90 16.96
C LEU A 63 -2.41 -5.01 18.44
N ASN A 64 -3.59 -4.52 18.81
CA ASN A 64 -4.08 -4.59 20.19
C ASN A 64 -5.45 -5.22 20.20
N GLY A 65 -5.72 -6.02 21.22
CA GLY A 65 -7.03 -6.57 21.35
C GLY A 65 -7.00 -7.87 22.10
N ASN A 66 -8.12 -8.57 22.05
CA ASN A 66 -8.26 -9.84 22.73
C ASN A 66 -8.92 -10.83 21.80
N VAL A 67 -8.38 -12.03 21.75
CA VAL A 67 -8.94 -13.10 20.93
C VAL A 67 -9.13 -14.33 21.82
N LYS A 68 -9.89 -15.28 21.35
CA LYS A 68 -10.21 -16.45 22.15
C LYS A 68 -9.14 -17.52 22.13
N THR A 69 -8.40 -17.60 21.05
CA THR A 69 -7.40 -18.66 20.90
C THR A 69 -6.08 -18.09 20.45
N SER A 70 -5.01 -18.82 20.72
CA SER A 70 -3.72 -18.41 20.25
C SER A 70 -3.60 -18.58 18.72
N SER A 71 -4.42 -19.44 18.16
CA SER A 71 -4.48 -19.58 16.72
C SER A 71 -4.99 -18.29 16.07
N ASP A 72 -6.00 -17.68 16.66
CA ASP A 72 -6.51 -16.42 16.17
C ASP A 72 -5.47 -15.31 16.25
N ARG A 73 -4.72 -15.30 17.35
CA ARG A 73 -3.65 -14.32 17.50
C ARG A 73 -2.61 -14.48 16.42
N GLN A 74 -2.25 -15.73 16.12
CA GLN A 74 -1.27 -15.99 15.08
C GLN A 74 -1.78 -15.58 13.71
N LYS A 75 -3.06 -15.83 13.45
CA LYS A 75 -3.65 -15.41 12.18
C LYS A 75 -3.63 -13.89 12.03
N ALA A 76 -3.94 -13.20 13.10
CA ALA A 76 -3.93 -11.74 13.07
C ALA A 76 -2.53 -11.22 12.75
N TYR A 77 -1.53 -11.82 13.38
CA TYR A 77 -0.15 -11.44 13.11
C TYR A 77 0.20 -11.68 11.63
N ASN A 78 -0.15 -12.84 11.13
CA ASN A 78 0.14 -13.18 9.74
C ASN A 78 -0.60 -12.26 8.78
N ASP A 79 -1.83 -11.93 9.08
CA ASP A 79 -2.63 -11.04 8.25
C ASP A 79 -2.01 -9.67 8.14
N ALA A 80 -1.41 -9.20 9.22
CA ALA A 80 -0.74 -7.90 9.19
C ALA A 80 0.61 -8.00 8.48
N ALA A 81 1.35 -9.08 8.74
CA ALA A 81 2.69 -9.20 8.21
C ALA A 81 2.73 -9.36 6.70
N LYS A 82 1.68 -9.90 6.12
CA LYS A 82 1.69 -10.15 4.67
C LYS A 82 1.30 -8.94 3.83
N VAL A 83 0.91 -7.85 4.47
CA VAL A 83 0.50 -6.65 3.73
C VAL A 83 1.73 -5.92 3.21
N ASN A 84 1.66 -5.48 1.96
CA ASN A 84 2.77 -4.74 1.37
C ASN A 84 2.98 -3.43 2.12
N GLY A 85 4.23 -3.12 2.37
CA GLY A 85 4.57 -1.89 3.05
C GLY A 85 4.79 -2.06 4.55
N VAL A 86 4.45 -3.22 5.09
CA VAL A 86 4.65 -3.49 6.51
C VAL A 86 6.10 -3.89 6.74
N LYS A 87 6.76 -3.16 7.61
CA LYS A 87 8.16 -3.44 7.94
C LYS A 87 8.26 -4.30 9.18
N ARG A 88 7.34 -4.13 10.10
CA ARG A 88 7.38 -4.86 11.35
C ARG A 88 5.99 -4.90 11.97
N VAL A 89 5.70 -5.96 12.70
CA VAL A 89 4.43 -6.07 13.39
C VAL A 89 4.70 -6.26 14.88
N VAL A 90 4.08 -5.40 15.68
CA VAL A 90 4.13 -5.52 17.13
C VAL A 90 2.80 -6.14 17.55
N ASN A 91 2.86 -7.35 18.05
CA ASN A 91 1.67 -8.09 18.39
C ASN A 91 1.39 -7.97 19.88
N ARG A 92 0.36 -7.20 20.22
CA ARG A 92 -0.04 -6.99 21.61
C ARG A 92 -1.43 -7.57 21.86
N ILE A 93 -1.79 -8.55 21.10
CA ILE A 93 -3.06 -9.22 21.25
C ILE A 93 -2.96 -10.21 22.38
N THR A 94 -3.98 -10.22 23.23
CA THR A 94 -4.05 -11.17 24.33
C THR A 94 -5.02 -12.29 24.00
N VAL A 95 -4.82 -13.43 24.63
CA VAL A 95 -5.64 -14.60 24.42
C VAL A 95 -6.40 -14.90 25.71
N GLY A 96 -7.69 -15.13 25.58
CA GLY A 96 -8.48 -15.48 26.78
C GLY A 96 -9.89 -14.91 26.85
#